data_fdc3ab25fcefa369e2d55b35136398d5
#
_entry.id   fdc3ab25fcefa369e2d55b35136398d5
#
_cell.length_a   1.000
_cell.length_b   1.000
_cell.length_c   1.000
_cell.angle_alpha   90.00
_cell.angle_beta   90.00
_cell.angle_gamma   90.00
#
_symmetry.space_group_name_H-M   'P 1'
#
loop_
_entity.id
_entity.type
_entity.pdbx_description
1 polymer ?
#
loop_
_entity_poly.entity_id
_entity_poly.type
_entity_poly.pdbx_seq_one_letter_code
_entity_poly.pdbx_strand_id
1 'polypeptide(L)'
;MREMLNNIGAYGEWAAGLVPDPPRLSYRKPGWASLNAWKAQARQRYLDALLRPESGGTPRATVQHHIEFDGLAIEHLSWQLPYGPPTEAIVLKPAGASGKLPAVLALHDHGGNKYFGTRKITRISQDVHPAMAAHQERFYGGVAWANELARRGYVVLVTDAFSFGSRRVRAGDLSDPVRRGLTEQNPEASDEIQRYNAWAEAHEHVLSKSLFCAGTTWPGVFVGEDQRALDYLCSRPDVDATRVGCGGLSGGGLRTVYLSGADPRIRCSCAAGMLTTWRDFLLNKAYTHTWMVYIPGLPRDLDYPEILGLNVPNAAMVLNNHEDQLFTVPEMERGTNMLTEIYRNAGAPERFQGKFYPGLHKFDRTMQADAFAWFDKWLRA
;
A
#
# COMPACT_ATOMS: atom_id res chain seq x y z
N MET A 1 32.69 23.75 -2.14
CA MET A 1 31.43 23.11 -1.78
C MET A 1 31.71 21.61 -1.63
N ARG A 2 31.40 20.97 -0.50
CA ARG A 2 31.40 19.50 -0.43
C ARG A 2 30.30 19.04 -1.39
N GLU A 3 30.66 18.29 -2.43
CA GLU A 3 29.67 17.57 -3.24
C GLU A 3 28.76 16.77 -2.30
N MET A 4 27.45 17.02 -2.36
CA MET A 4 26.51 16.23 -1.56
C MET A 4 26.54 14.80 -2.11
N LEU A 5 26.98 13.86 -1.29
CA LEU A 5 26.93 12.44 -1.63
C LEU A 5 25.47 12.03 -1.88
N ASN A 6 25.27 11.27 -2.94
CA ASN A 6 23.93 10.81 -3.35
C ASN A 6 24.01 9.41 -3.98
N ASN A 7 22.86 8.80 -4.30
CA ASN A 7 22.77 7.43 -4.81
C ASN A 7 23.45 7.19 -6.16
N ILE A 8 23.61 8.23 -6.99
CA ILE A 8 24.07 8.11 -8.38
C ILE A 8 25.28 9.00 -8.68
N GLY A 9 25.97 9.48 -7.62
CA GLY A 9 27.24 10.20 -7.73
C GLY A 9 27.13 11.48 -8.56
N ALA A 10 28.05 11.70 -9.48
CA ALA A 10 28.09 12.91 -10.33
C ALA A 10 26.85 13.15 -11.19
N TYR A 11 26.01 12.14 -11.38
CA TYR A 11 24.74 12.29 -12.12
C TYR A 11 23.59 12.87 -11.26
N GLY A 12 23.78 12.98 -9.93
CA GLY A 12 22.71 13.36 -9.00
C GLY A 12 22.10 14.72 -9.28
N GLU A 13 22.95 15.74 -9.44
CA GLU A 13 22.51 17.10 -9.73
C GLU A 13 21.77 17.20 -11.08
N TRP A 14 22.34 16.59 -12.12
CA TRP A 14 21.68 16.51 -13.42
C TRP A 14 20.30 15.83 -13.33
N ALA A 15 20.20 14.69 -12.67
CA ALA A 15 18.94 13.96 -12.55
C ALA A 15 17.91 14.73 -11.73
N ALA A 16 18.34 15.40 -10.64
CA ALA A 16 17.46 16.27 -9.86
C ALA A 16 16.91 17.44 -10.69
N GLY A 17 17.73 17.99 -11.59
CA GLY A 17 17.33 19.06 -12.51
C GLY A 17 16.27 18.64 -13.55
N LEU A 18 16.05 17.33 -13.76
CA LEU A 18 14.98 16.84 -14.64
C LEU A 18 13.58 16.90 -13.99
N VAL A 19 13.52 17.05 -12.67
CA VAL A 19 12.26 17.07 -11.91
C VAL A 19 12.04 18.50 -11.39
N PRO A 20 11.05 19.23 -11.93
CA PRO A 20 10.76 20.58 -11.48
C PRO A 20 10.16 20.57 -10.06
N ASP A 21 10.42 21.64 -9.28
CA ASP A 21 9.81 21.84 -7.97
C ASP A 21 9.20 23.25 -7.88
N PRO A 22 7.88 23.37 -7.76
CA PRO A 22 6.89 22.30 -7.78
C PRO A 22 6.75 21.64 -9.17
N PRO A 23 6.34 20.34 -9.23
CA PRO A 23 6.09 19.62 -10.47
C PRO A 23 5.04 20.29 -11.35
N ARG A 24 4.97 19.90 -12.64
CA ARG A 24 4.14 20.59 -13.63
C ARG A 24 2.66 20.68 -13.27
N LEU A 25 2.09 19.63 -12.69
CA LEU A 25 0.68 19.54 -12.31
C LEU A 25 0.48 19.62 -10.79
N SER A 26 1.43 20.20 -10.04
CA SER A 26 1.28 20.39 -8.62
C SER A 26 0.14 21.37 -8.28
N TYR A 27 -0.70 21.03 -7.28
CA TYR A 27 -1.71 21.94 -6.74
C TYR A 27 -1.11 23.11 -5.94
N ARG A 28 0.17 23.03 -5.59
CA ARG A 28 0.91 24.12 -4.96
C ARG A 28 1.23 25.28 -5.93
N LYS A 29 1.09 25.03 -7.25
CA LYS A 29 1.24 26.08 -8.27
C LYS A 29 0.00 26.96 -8.33
N PRO A 30 0.17 28.28 -8.53
CA PRO A 30 -0.95 29.16 -8.79
C PRO A 30 -1.58 28.89 -10.18
N GLY A 31 -2.82 29.36 -10.36
CA GLY A 31 -3.46 29.38 -11.70
C GLY A 31 -4.45 28.24 -11.95
N TRP A 32 -4.67 27.34 -11.01
CA TRP A 32 -5.75 26.36 -11.14
C TRP A 32 -7.12 27.03 -10.99
N ALA A 33 -8.00 26.83 -11.98
CA ALA A 33 -9.35 27.44 -11.97
C ALA A 33 -10.21 26.90 -10.80
N SER A 34 -10.00 25.65 -10.38
CA SER A 34 -10.65 25.03 -9.23
C SER A 34 -9.91 23.75 -8.81
N LEU A 35 -10.20 23.27 -7.59
CA LEU A 35 -9.76 21.95 -7.12
C LEU A 35 -10.15 20.83 -8.09
N ASN A 36 -11.37 20.86 -8.63
CA ASN A 36 -11.86 19.83 -9.54
C ASN A 36 -11.12 19.87 -10.90
N ALA A 37 -10.79 21.05 -11.40
CA ALA A 37 -10.00 21.19 -12.63
C ALA A 37 -8.60 20.61 -12.46
N TRP A 38 -7.93 20.89 -11.32
CA TRP A 38 -6.66 20.26 -11.00
C TRP A 38 -6.77 18.74 -10.92
N LYS A 39 -7.71 18.24 -10.12
CA LYS A 39 -7.90 16.78 -9.91
C LYS A 39 -8.16 16.05 -11.22
N ALA A 40 -8.93 16.62 -12.13
CA ALA A 40 -9.21 15.99 -13.41
C ALA A 40 -7.93 15.78 -14.23
N GLN A 41 -7.10 16.80 -14.36
CA GLN A 41 -5.86 16.72 -15.13
C GLN A 41 -4.78 15.88 -14.44
N ALA A 42 -4.55 16.15 -13.17
CA ALA A 42 -3.50 15.50 -12.40
C ALA A 42 -3.78 14.01 -12.18
N ARG A 43 -5.04 13.64 -11.88
CA ARG A 43 -5.44 12.23 -11.74
C ARG A 43 -5.35 11.48 -13.08
N GLN A 44 -5.81 12.09 -14.16
CA GLN A 44 -5.69 11.46 -15.48
C GLN A 44 -4.23 11.17 -15.81
N ARG A 45 -3.34 12.16 -15.61
CA ARG A 45 -1.90 11.97 -15.83
C ARG A 45 -1.29 10.89 -14.94
N TYR A 46 -1.73 10.81 -13.67
CA TYR A 46 -1.32 9.75 -12.76
C TYR A 46 -1.76 8.37 -13.26
N LEU A 47 -3.03 8.24 -13.63
CA LEU A 47 -3.59 6.98 -14.14
C LEU A 47 -2.91 6.53 -15.44
N ASP A 48 -2.60 7.45 -16.33
CA ASP A 48 -1.87 7.18 -17.58
C ASP A 48 -0.44 6.68 -17.28
N ALA A 49 0.23 7.29 -16.30
CA ALA A 49 1.59 6.91 -15.92
C ALA A 49 1.68 5.53 -15.24
N LEU A 50 0.61 5.07 -14.61
CA LEU A 50 0.55 3.74 -14.02
C LEU A 50 0.64 2.62 -15.06
N LEU A 51 0.20 2.86 -16.29
CA LEU A 51 0.14 1.83 -17.35
C LEU A 51 -0.55 0.55 -16.84
N ARG A 52 -1.72 0.70 -16.22
CA ARG A 52 -2.43 -0.42 -15.57
C ARG A 52 -2.79 -1.51 -16.57
N PRO A 53 -2.50 -2.78 -16.27
CA PRO A 53 -2.98 -3.88 -17.11
C PRO A 53 -4.51 -4.02 -16.99
N GLU A 54 -5.12 -4.69 -17.95
CA GLU A 54 -6.52 -5.11 -17.85
C GLU A 54 -6.66 -6.11 -16.69
N SER A 55 -7.43 -5.74 -15.67
CA SER A 55 -7.59 -6.53 -14.43
C SER A 55 -9.01 -7.12 -14.28
N GLY A 56 -9.84 -7.04 -15.31
CA GLY A 56 -11.21 -7.54 -15.32
C GLY A 56 -12.20 -6.62 -14.58
N GLY A 57 -13.42 -7.14 -14.41
CA GLY A 57 -14.49 -6.49 -13.65
C GLY A 57 -14.46 -6.85 -12.16
N THR A 58 -15.58 -6.60 -11.47
CA THR A 58 -15.77 -7.01 -10.06
C THR A 58 -15.52 -8.51 -9.90
N PRO A 59 -14.60 -8.93 -9.02
CA PRO A 59 -14.27 -10.35 -8.86
C PRO A 59 -15.47 -11.17 -8.40
N ARG A 60 -15.59 -12.38 -8.98
CA ARG A 60 -16.48 -13.41 -8.46
C ARG A 60 -15.73 -14.26 -7.45
N ALA A 61 -15.85 -13.88 -6.18
CA ALA A 61 -15.18 -14.60 -5.10
C ALA A 61 -15.89 -15.90 -4.76
N THR A 62 -15.08 -16.93 -4.50
CA THR A 62 -15.54 -18.21 -3.91
C THR A 62 -15.13 -18.23 -2.45
N VAL A 63 -16.10 -18.44 -1.56
CA VAL A 63 -15.82 -18.65 -0.13
C VAL A 63 -15.30 -20.07 0.04
N GLN A 64 -14.08 -20.18 0.55
CA GLN A 64 -13.43 -21.46 0.84
C GLN A 64 -13.81 -21.96 2.24
N HIS A 65 -13.77 -21.07 3.21
CA HIS A 65 -14.06 -21.38 4.61
C HIS A 65 -14.78 -20.23 5.30
N HIS A 66 -15.69 -20.57 6.21
CA HIS A 66 -16.23 -19.69 7.23
C HIS A 66 -15.62 -20.09 8.58
N ILE A 67 -15.09 -19.13 9.31
CA ILE A 67 -14.38 -19.33 10.57
C ILE A 67 -14.94 -18.34 11.59
N GLU A 68 -15.19 -18.82 12.80
CA GLU A 68 -15.41 -17.93 13.94
C GLU A 68 -14.16 -17.99 14.84
N PHE A 69 -13.53 -16.85 15.03
CA PHE A 69 -12.34 -16.75 15.84
C PHE A 69 -12.26 -15.40 16.55
N ASP A 70 -12.06 -15.43 17.86
CA ASP A 70 -11.79 -14.27 18.70
C ASP A 70 -12.81 -13.12 18.51
N GLY A 71 -14.11 -13.50 18.54
CA GLY A 71 -15.24 -12.58 18.39
C GLY A 71 -15.48 -12.07 16.96
N LEU A 72 -14.80 -12.63 15.97
CA LEU A 72 -14.95 -12.28 14.56
C LEU A 72 -15.56 -13.42 13.75
N ALA A 73 -16.44 -13.06 12.81
CA ALA A 73 -16.82 -13.89 11.68
C ALA A 73 -15.82 -13.62 10.54
N ILE A 74 -15.16 -14.66 10.07
CA ILE A 74 -14.08 -14.60 9.10
C ILE A 74 -14.44 -15.44 7.89
N GLU A 75 -14.25 -14.88 6.69
CA GLU A 75 -14.37 -15.59 5.44
C GLU A 75 -13.00 -15.70 4.77
N HIS A 76 -12.57 -16.90 4.47
CA HIS A 76 -11.43 -17.14 3.57
C HIS A 76 -11.96 -17.26 2.15
N LEU A 77 -11.50 -16.39 1.26
CA LEU A 77 -11.99 -16.24 -0.09
C LEU A 77 -10.88 -16.47 -1.11
N SER A 78 -11.28 -16.83 -2.32
CA SER A 78 -10.41 -16.71 -3.48
C SER A 78 -11.17 -16.21 -4.71
N TRP A 79 -10.44 -15.54 -5.62
CA TRP A 79 -10.95 -15.19 -6.96
C TRP A 79 -9.83 -15.23 -8.00
N GLN A 80 -10.21 -15.40 -9.25
CA GLN A 80 -9.30 -15.37 -10.39
C GLN A 80 -9.34 -14.00 -11.06
N LEU A 81 -8.16 -13.40 -11.28
CA LEU A 81 -7.96 -12.27 -12.18
C LEU A 81 -7.64 -12.78 -13.60
N PRO A 82 -7.70 -11.95 -14.65
CA PRO A 82 -7.35 -12.35 -16.01
C PRO A 82 -5.92 -12.89 -16.17
N TYR A 83 -5.06 -12.73 -15.18
CA TYR A 83 -3.65 -13.13 -15.20
C TYR A 83 -3.18 -13.65 -13.83
N GLY A 84 -2.15 -14.47 -13.90
CA GLY A 84 -1.47 -15.01 -12.72
C GLY A 84 -2.28 -16.04 -11.92
N PRO A 85 -1.79 -16.47 -10.76
CA PRO A 85 -2.51 -17.39 -9.89
C PRO A 85 -3.73 -16.73 -9.23
N PRO A 86 -4.68 -17.52 -8.68
CA PRO A 86 -5.80 -16.97 -7.91
C PRO A 86 -5.33 -16.09 -6.76
N THR A 87 -6.09 -15.04 -6.47
CA THR A 87 -5.89 -14.18 -5.30
C THR A 87 -6.63 -14.77 -4.12
N GLU A 88 -5.93 -15.06 -3.03
CA GLU A 88 -6.55 -15.35 -1.73
C GLU A 88 -6.81 -14.07 -0.95
N ALA A 89 -7.90 -14.05 -0.21
CA ALA A 89 -8.33 -12.91 0.59
C ALA A 89 -9.02 -13.35 1.88
N ILE A 90 -8.96 -12.50 2.89
CA ILE A 90 -9.63 -12.67 4.17
C ILE A 90 -10.59 -11.50 4.39
N VAL A 91 -11.85 -11.80 4.67
CA VAL A 91 -12.83 -10.82 5.18
C VAL A 91 -13.02 -11.08 6.66
N LEU A 92 -12.95 -10.02 7.44
CA LEU A 92 -13.13 -10.01 8.89
C LEU A 92 -14.25 -9.04 9.24
N LYS A 93 -15.17 -9.45 10.11
CA LYS A 93 -16.19 -8.56 10.73
C LYS A 93 -16.58 -9.06 12.12
N PRO A 94 -17.17 -8.23 12.98
CA PRO A 94 -17.66 -8.72 14.27
C PRO A 94 -18.64 -9.86 14.11
N ALA A 95 -18.53 -10.91 14.90
CA ALA A 95 -19.51 -11.99 14.93
C ALA A 95 -20.89 -11.45 15.35
N GLY A 96 -21.94 -11.93 14.69
CA GLY A 96 -23.32 -11.49 14.95
C GLY A 96 -23.65 -10.06 14.47
N ALA A 97 -22.72 -9.35 13.83
CA ALA A 97 -23.01 -8.03 13.29
C ALA A 97 -24.11 -8.09 12.23
N SER A 98 -25.07 -7.17 12.32
CA SER A 98 -26.20 -7.04 11.39
C SER A 98 -26.20 -5.68 10.70
N GLY A 99 -26.80 -5.62 9.51
CA GLY A 99 -26.85 -4.39 8.71
C GLY A 99 -25.53 -4.07 7.99
N LYS A 100 -25.48 -2.90 7.38
CA LYS A 100 -24.30 -2.44 6.64
C LYS A 100 -23.32 -1.75 7.55
N LEU A 101 -22.08 -2.19 7.52
CA LEU A 101 -20.97 -1.61 8.29
C LEU A 101 -20.06 -0.76 7.38
N PRO A 102 -19.35 0.22 7.95
CA PRO A 102 -18.21 0.83 7.27
C PRO A 102 -17.15 -0.22 6.98
N ALA A 103 -16.34 -0.01 5.94
CA ALA A 103 -15.36 -0.99 5.53
C ALA A 103 -13.96 -0.41 5.31
N VAL A 104 -12.94 -1.24 5.49
CA VAL A 104 -11.55 -0.88 5.22
C VAL A 104 -10.87 -1.97 4.41
N LEU A 105 -10.26 -1.58 3.30
CA LEU A 105 -9.29 -2.41 2.58
C LEU A 105 -7.95 -2.28 3.30
N ALA A 106 -7.58 -3.31 4.07
CA ALA A 106 -6.35 -3.36 4.84
C ALA A 106 -5.22 -3.97 3.99
N LEU A 107 -4.18 -3.19 3.78
CA LEU A 107 -3.11 -3.48 2.84
C LEU A 107 -1.86 -3.92 3.59
N HIS A 108 -1.40 -5.16 3.35
CA HIS A 108 -0.23 -5.71 4.02
C HIS A 108 1.08 -5.09 3.51
N ASP A 109 2.09 -5.09 4.36
CA ASP A 109 3.42 -4.56 4.10
C ASP A 109 4.26 -5.47 3.17
N HIS A 110 5.42 -4.93 2.73
CA HIS A 110 6.48 -5.73 2.10
C HIS A 110 7.29 -6.50 3.16
N GLY A 111 7.87 -5.82 4.13
CA GLY A 111 8.56 -6.37 5.30
C GLY A 111 9.65 -7.40 5.02
N GLY A 112 10.24 -7.40 3.80
CA GLY A 112 11.22 -8.40 3.39
C GLY A 112 10.67 -9.82 3.24
N ASN A 113 9.34 -9.99 3.22
CA ASN A 113 8.70 -11.30 3.21
C ASN A 113 7.62 -11.38 2.12
N LYS A 114 7.93 -12.03 1.01
CA LYS A 114 6.99 -12.27 -0.11
C LYS A 114 6.31 -13.62 -0.04
N TYR A 115 6.79 -14.52 0.80
CA TYR A 115 6.18 -15.83 0.98
C TYR A 115 4.76 -15.71 1.55
N PHE A 116 4.54 -14.75 2.46
CA PHE A 116 3.25 -14.44 3.06
C PHE A 116 2.69 -13.09 2.58
N GLY A 117 1.38 -12.98 2.58
CA GLY A 117 0.64 -11.75 2.31
C GLY A 117 -0.37 -11.44 3.42
N THR A 118 -1.63 -11.87 3.26
CA THR A 118 -2.73 -11.65 4.23
C THR A 118 -2.37 -12.00 5.67
N ARG A 119 -1.65 -13.10 5.87
CA ARG A 119 -1.26 -13.63 7.20
C ARG A 119 -0.33 -12.69 7.99
N LYS A 120 0.28 -11.70 7.36
CA LYS A 120 1.09 -10.68 8.05
C LYS A 120 0.27 -9.83 9.00
N ILE A 121 -0.98 -9.57 8.63
CA ILE A 121 -1.87 -8.62 9.31
C ILE A 121 -3.20 -9.23 9.75
N THR A 122 -3.38 -10.54 9.54
CA THR A 122 -4.57 -11.28 9.99
C THR A 122 -4.20 -12.48 10.87
N ARG A 123 -5.13 -12.86 11.75
CA ARG A 123 -5.14 -14.13 12.49
C ARG A 123 -6.51 -14.77 12.34
N ILE A 124 -6.54 -16.05 12.01
CA ILE A 124 -7.77 -16.81 11.79
C ILE A 124 -7.88 -18.01 12.75
N SER A 125 -6.86 -18.25 13.57
CA SER A 125 -6.79 -19.30 14.59
C SER A 125 -5.75 -18.95 15.66
N GLN A 126 -5.67 -19.77 16.70
CA GLN A 126 -4.59 -19.68 17.71
C GLN A 126 -3.25 -20.16 17.16
N ASP A 127 -3.27 -21.02 16.15
CA ASP A 127 -2.06 -21.53 15.52
C ASP A 127 -1.51 -20.51 14.53
N VAL A 128 -0.51 -19.75 14.96
CA VAL A 128 0.14 -18.72 14.15
C VAL A 128 1.52 -19.21 13.76
N HIS A 129 1.81 -19.23 12.46
CA HIS A 129 3.14 -19.60 11.99
C HIS A 129 4.22 -18.74 12.67
N PRO A 130 5.33 -19.32 13.19
CA PRO A 130 6.36 -18.59 13.96
C PRO A 130 6.92 -17.38 13.23
N ALA A 131 7.14 -17.47 11.90
CA ALA A 131 7.59 -16.34 11.10
C ALA A 131 6.58 -15.19 11.07
N MET A 132 5.27 -15.48 11.15
CA MET A 132 4.23 -14.44 11.19
C MET A 132 4.07 -13.87 12.58
N ALA A 133 4.21 -14.65 13.63
CA ALA A 133 4.26 -14.14 15.00
C ALA A 133 5.44 -13.16 15.17
N ALA A 134 6.63 -13.53 14.72
CA ALA A 134 7.81 -12.66 14.76
C ALA A 134 7.63 -11.41 13.90
N HIS A 135 7.00 -11.52 12.73
CA HIS A 135 6.69 -10.40 11.84
C HIS A 135 5.72 -9.40 12.50
N GLN A 136 4.63 -9.92 13.11
CA GLN A 136 3.67 -9.10 13.83
C GLN A 136 4.29 -8.42 15.05
N GLU A 137 5.16 -9.11 15.78
CA GLU A 137 5.90 -8.50 16.90
C GLU A 137 6.79 -7.35 16.41
N ARG A 138 7.58 -7.58 15.38
CA ARG A 138 8.53 -6.61 14.85
C ARG A 138 7.85 -5.35 14.33
N PHE A 139 6.77 -5.48 13.57
CA PHE A 139 6.20 -4.38 12.81
C PHE A 139 4.88 -3.84 13.38
N TYR A 140 4.14 -4.66 14.14
CA TYR A 140 2.76 -4.37 14.53
C TYR A 140 2.50 -4.42 16.03
N GLY A 141 3.55 -4.53 16.85
CA GLY A 141 3.42 -4.63 18.32
C GLY A 141 2.71 -5.89 18.78
N GLY A 142 2.96 -7.01 18.08
CA GLY A 142 2.47 -8.35 18.42
C GLY A 142 1.01 -8.63 18.07
N VAL A 143 0.37 -7.78 17.26
CA VAL A 143 -1.05 -7.94 16.89
C VAL A 143 -1.28 -8.01 15.39
N ALA A 144 -2.34 -8.70 14.98
CA ALA A 144 -2.89 -8.64 13.64
C ALA A 144 -3.84 -7.44 13.56
N TRP A 145 -3.34 -6.29 13.10
CA TRP A 145 -4.07 -5.03 13.16
C TRP A 145 -5.40 -5.04 12.38
N ALA A 146 -5.52 -5.87 11.35
CA ALA A 146 -6.77 -6.01 10.62
C ALA A 146 -7.88 -6.62 11.50
N ASN A 147 -7.52 -7.59 12.38
CA ASN A 147 -8.45 -8.15 13.34
C ASN A 147 -8.88 -7.10 14.39
N GLU A 148 -7.90 -6.31 14.90
CA GLU A 148 -8.20 -5.25 15.87
C GLU A 148 -9.18 -4.22 15.29
N LEU A 149 -8.98 -3.84 14.02
CA LEU A 149 -9.88 -2.92 13.34
C LEU A 149 -11.27 -3.54 13.12
N ALA A 150 -11.35 -4.81 12.74
CA ALA A 150 -12.62 -5.50 12.54
C ALA A 150 -13.45 -5.54 13.83
N ARG A 151 -12.83 -5.81 15.01
CA ARG A 151 -13.51 -5.78 16.32
C ARG A 151 -14.12 -4.42 16.67
N ARG A 152 -13.65 -3.35 16.04
CA ARG A 152 -14.22 -2.01 16.21
C ARG A 152 -15.48 -1.77 15.38
N GLY A 153 -16.02 -2.77 14.68
CA GLY A 153 -17.25 -2.67 13.94
C GLY A 153 -17.07 -2.35 12.45
N TYR A 154 -15.98 -2.80 11.86
CA TYR A 154 -15.72 -2.69 10.43
C TYR A 154 -15.81 -4.04 9.72
N VAL A 155 -16.19 -4.00 8.44
CA VAL A 155 -15.84 -5.07 7.52
C VAL A 155 -14.42 -4.77 7.01
N VAL A 156 -13.48 -5.67 7.26
CA VAL A 156 -12.08 -5.50 6.83
C VAL A 156 -11.75 -6.56 5.80
N LEU A 157 -11.34 -6.13 4.61
CA LEU A 157 -10.84 -7.00 3.54
C LEU A 157 -9.32 -6.91 3.50
N VAL A 158 -8.66 -8.05 3.48
CA VAL A 158 -7.20 -8.19 3.26
C VAL A 158 -6.99 -9.13 2.09
N THR A 159 -6.21 -8.70 1.09
CA THR A 159 -5.88 -9.51 -0.10
C THR A 159 -4.39 -9.76 -0.19
N ASP A 160 -4.01 -10.91 -0.71
CA ASP A 160 -2.64 -11.10 -1.17
C ASP A 160 -2.39 -10.20 -2.39
N ALA A 161 -1.35 -9.39 -2.33
CA ALA A 161 -0.96 -8.52 -3.42
C ALA A 161 -0.09 -9.25 -4.45
N PHE A 162 -0.05 -8.73 -5.67
CA PHE A 162 0.88 -9.18 -6.71
C PHE A 162 2.29 -9.41 -6.16
N SER A 163 2.82 -10.59 -6.44
CA SER A 163 4.08 -11.17 -5.99
C SER A 163 4.18 -11.54 -4.49
N PHE A 164 3.07 -11.53 -3.72
CA PHE A 164 3.03 -11.96 -2.32
C PHE A 164 2.03 -13.09 -2.10
N GLY A 165 2.26 -13.94 -1.11
CA GLY A 165 1.33 -14.98 -0.68
C GLY A 165 0.86 -15.90 -1.81
N SER A 166 -0.44 -15.99 -2.03
CA SER A 166 -1.04 -16.75 -3.14
C SER A 166 -0.64 -16.22 -4.53
N ARG A 167 -0.34 -14.92 -4.61
CA ARG A 167 0.07 -14.21 -5.84
C ARG A 167 1.59 -14.25 -6.07
N ARG A 168 2.36 -14.95 -5.24
CA ARG A 168 3.82 -15.03 -5.38
C ARG A 168 4.22 -15.82 -6.63
N VAL A 169 5.39 -15.51 -7.16
CA VAL A 169 6.01 -16.30 -8.23
C VAL A 169 6.37 -17.69 -7.71
N ARG A 170 5.96 -18.74 -8.39
CA ARG A 170 6.20 -20.13 -7.99
C ARG A 170 7.47 -20.68 -8.63
N ALA A 171 8.24 -21.45 -7.86
CA ALA A 171 9.48 -22.07 -8.37
C ALA A 171 9.24 -22.95 -9.61
N GLY A 172 8.10 -23.66 -9.62
CA GLY A 172 7.73 -24.57 -10.72
C GLY A 172 7.43 -23.87 -12.05
N ASP A 173 7.13 -22.57 -12.02
CA ASP A 173 6.79 -21.79 -13.21
C ASP A 173 8.02 -21.09 -13.82
N LEU A 174 9.20 -21.27 -13.22
CA LEU A 174 10.42 -20.57 -13.61
C LEU A 174 11.35 -21.44 -14.45
N SER A 175 11.99 -20.83 -15.45
CA SER A 175 13.13 -21.46 -16.14
C SER A 175 14.35 -21.59 -15.23
N ASP A 176 15.17 -22.60 -15.45
CA ASP A 176 16.33 -22.91 -14.60
C ASP A 176 17.30 -21.74 -14.35
N PRO A 177 17.65 -20.92 -15.37
CA PRO A 177 18.58 -19.80 -15.16
C PRO A 177 18.10 -18.78 -14.14
N VAL A 178 16.79 -18.57 -14.00
CA VAL A 178 16.21 -17.60 -13.06
C VAL A 178 15.74 -18.25 -11.77
N ARG A 179 15.40 -19.54 -11.80
CA ARG A 179 15.02 -20.31 -10.62
C ARG A 179 16.16 -20.45 -9.61
N ARG A 180 17.40 -20.57 -10.08
CA ARG A 180 18.65 -20.60 -9.27
C ARG A 180 18.59 -21.64 -8.14
N GLY A 181 18.03 -22.82 -8.40
CA GLY A 181 17.89 -23.88 -7.41
C GLY A 181 16.78 -23.68 -6.37
N LEU A 182 15.93 -22.67 -6.52
CA LEU A 182 14.73 -22.52 -5.67
C LEU A 182 13.83 -23.76 -5.82
N THR A 183 13.41 -24.30 -4.69
CA THR A 183 12.48 -25.45 -4.59
C THR A 183 11.35 -25.10 -3.64
N GLU A 184 10.23 -25.82 -3.73
CA GLU A 184 9.09 -25.72 -2.83
C GLU A 184 8.68 -27.12 -2.37
N GLN A 185 9.64 -27.87 -1.77
CA GLN A 185 9.45 -29.26 -1.37
C GLN A 185 8.72 -29.42 -0.04
N ASN A 186 9.03 -28.52 0.92
CA ASN A 186 8.43 -28.48 2.24
C ASN A 186 7.79 -27.11 2.47
N PRO A 187 6.59 -26.90 1.92
CA PRO A 187 5.91 -25.61 2.07
C PRO A 187 5.84 -25.19 3.55
N GLU A 188 6.15 -23.91 3.80
CA GLU A 188 6.15 -23.30 5.13
C GLU A 188 7.27 -23.78 6.09
N ALA A 189 8.22 -24.61 5.67
CA ALA A 189 9.42 -24.83 6.44
C ALA A 189 10.25 -23.53 6.52
N SER A 190 10.76 -23.20 7.71
CA SER A 190 11.41 -21.90 7.98
C SER A 190 12.58 -21.61 7.03
N ASP A 191 13.36 -22.63 6.69
CA ASP A 191 14.49 -22.50 5.77
C ASP A 191 14.04 -22.31 4.30
N GLU A 192 12.93 -22.93 3.88
CA GLU A 192 12.35 -22.69 2.55
C GLU A 192 11.76 -21.29 2.44
N ILE A 193 11.08 -20.80 3.47
CA ILE A 193 10.60 -19.42 3.52
C ILE A 193 11.76 -18.42 3.39
N GLN A 194 12.85 -18.64 4.12
CA GLN A 194 14.03 -17.78 4.07
C GLN A 194 14.68 -17.80 2.67
N ARG A 195 14.88 -19.00 2.09
CA ARG A 195 15.41 -19.14 0.73
C ARG A 195 14.52 -18.46 -0.31
N TYR A 196 13.19 -18.65 -0.20
CA TYR A 196 12.24 -18.01 -1.09
C TYR A 196 12.32 -16.48 -1.00
N ASN A 197 12.31 -15.92 0.21
CA ASN A 197 12.33 -14.46 0.40
C ASN A 197 13.62 -13.85 -0.12
N ALA A 198 14.78 -14.48 0.12
CA ALA A 198 16.06 -14.02 -0.42
C ALA A 198 16.11 -14.10 -1.96
N TRP A 199 15.59 -15.18 -2.54
CA TRP A 199 15.46 -15.31 -3.99
C TRP A 199 14.51 -14.24 -4.56
N ALA A 200 13.34 -14.05 -3.94
CA ALA A 200 12.32 -13.11 -4.41
C ALA A 200 12.79 -11.66 -4.36
N GLU A 201 13.57 -11.29 -3.34
CA GLU A 201 14.23 -9.98 -3.24
C GLU A 201 15.22 -9.79 -4.40
N ALA A 202 16.12 -10.76 -4.61
CA ALA A 202 17.09 -10.72 -5.71
C ALA A 202 16.44 -10.77 -7.10
N HIS A 203 15.20 -11.28 -7.21
CA HIS A 203 14.45 -11.41 -8.46
C HIS A 203 13.60 -10.19 -8.84
N GLU A 204 13.40 -9.25 -7.93
CA GLU A 204 12.55 -8.05 -8.19
C GLU A 204 12.93 -7.28 -9.45
N HIS A 205 14.22 -7.11 -9.69
CA HIS A 205 14.67 -6.40 -10.89
C HIS A 205 14.33 -7.14 -12.20
N VAL A 206 14.26 -8.48 -12.19
CA VAL A 206 13.86 -9.27 -13.35
C VAL A 206 12.38 -9.06 -13.61
N LEU A 207 11.56 -9.18 -12.56
CA LEU A 207 10.11 -9.00 -12.63
C LEU A 207 9.74 -7.60 -13.12
N SER A 208 10.35 -6.55 -12.55
CA SER A 208 10.10 -5.17 -12.98
C SER A 208 10.48 -4.91 -14.43
N LYS A 209 11.66 -5.40 -14.87
CA LYS A 209 12.07 -5.24 -16.28
C LYS A 209 11.12 -5.98 -17.22
N SER A 210 10.64 -7.15 -16.83
CA SER A 210 9.65 -7.90 -17.61
C SER A 210 8.32 -7.14 -17.72
N LEU A 211 7.87 -6.52 -16.63
CA LEU A 211 6.67 -5.66 -16.65
C LEU A 211 6.86 -4.44 -17.57
N PHE A 212 8.03 -3.79 -17.51
CA PHE A 212 8.31 -2.66 -18.42
C PHE A 212 8.33 -3.09 -19.89
N CYS A 213 8.89 -4.27 -20.21
CA CYS A 213 8.84 -4.82 -21.55
C CYS A 213 7.41 -5.18 -22.00
N ALA A 214 6.53 -5.53 -21.05
CA ALA A 214 5.12 -5.77 -21.31
C ALA A 214 4.27 -4.49 -21.40
N GLY A 215 4.88 -3.31 -21.21
CA GLY A 215 4.18 -2.03 -21.29
C GLY A 215 3.37 -1.68 -20.04
N THR A 216 3.72 -2.25 -18.88
CA THR A 216 3.07 -1.94 -17.59
C THR A 216 4.11 -1.63 -16.52
N THR A 217 3.65 -1.25 -15.33
CA THR A 217 4.49 -1.00 -14.16
C THR A 217 4.02 -1.82 -12.96
N TRP A 218 4.89 -2.08 -12.00
CA TRP A 218 4.50 -2.73 -10.76
C TRP A 218 3.41 -1.94 -10.00
N PRO A 219 3.55 -0.60 -9.81
CA PRO A 219 2.45 0.22 -9.29
C PRO A 219 1.15 0.10 -10.06
N GLY A 220 1.22 -0.03 -11.39
CA GLY A 220 0.05 -0.23 -12.25
C GLY A 220 -0.68 -1.53 -11.96
N VAL A 221 0.07 -2.62 -11.76
CA VAL A 221 -0.49 -3.92 -11.34
C VAL A 221 -1.14 -3.80 -9.97
N PHE A 222 -0.45 -3.20 -8.99
CA PHE A 222 -1.00 -2.99 -7.64
C PHE A 222 -2.32 -2.23 -7.65
N VAL A 223 -2.36 -1.08 -8.33
CA VAL A 223 -3.58 -0.27 -8.39
C VAL A 223 -4.71 -1.02 -9.08
N GLY A 224 -4.41 -1.74 -10.17
CA GLY A 224 -5.40 -2.56 -10.87
C GLY A 224 -6.01 -3.64 -9.96
N GLU A 225 -5.18 -4.39 -9.24
CA GLU A 225 -5.63 -5.45 -8.32
C GLU A 225 -6.35 -4.87 -7.09
N ASP A 226 -5.85 -3.78 -6.50
CA ASP A 226 -6.50 -3.13 -5.36
C ASP A 226 -7.85 -2.52 -5.70
N GLN A 227 -8.03 -2.00 -6.93
CA GLN A 227 -9.33 -1.57 -7.41
C GLN A 227 -10.31 -2.75 -7.56
N ARG A 228 -9.85 -3.93 -8.00
CA ARG A 228 -10.70 -5.15 -8.03
C ARG A 228 -11.09 -5.59 -6.61
N ALA A 229 -10.15 -5.55 -5.67
CA ALA A 229 -10.46 -5.81 -4.26
C ALA A 229 -11.48 -4.80 -3.69
N LEU A 230 -11.34 -3.52 -4.03
CA LEU A 230 -12.28 -2.47 -3.66
C LEU A 230 -13.67 -2.67 -4.30
N ASP A 231 -13.72 -3.10 -5.58
CA ASP A 231 -14.98 -3.43 -6.25
C ASP A 231 -15.71 -4.56 -5.52
N TYR A 232 -14.98 -5.63 -5.17
CA TYR A 232 -15.56 -6.73 -4.39
C TYR A 232 -16.05 -6.24 -3.02
N LEU A 233 -15.23 -5.48 -2.29
CA LEU A 233 -15.60 -4.94 -0.98
C LEU A 233 -16.88 -4.10 -1.05
N CYS A 234 -16.97 -3.19 -2.03
CA CYS A 234 -18.14 -2.34 -2.23
C CYS A 234 -19.40 -3.09 -2.71
N SER A 235 -19.25 -4.26 -3.34
CA SER A 235 -20.37 -5.08 -3.81
C SER A 235 -21.01 -5.93 -2.72
N ARG A 236 -20.38 -6.06 -1.56
CA ARG A 236 -20.85 -6.90 -0.46
C ARG A 236 -22.15 -6.32 0.16
N PRO A 237 -23.12 -7.17 0.47
CA PRO A 237 -24.41 -6.71 1.06
C PRO A 237 -24.27 -6.17 2.49
N ASP A 238 -23.21 -6.60 3.22
CA ASP A 238 -22.90 -6.18 4.59
C ASP A 238 -22.00 -4.94 4.67
N VAL A 239 -21.68 -4.30 3.54
CA VAL A 239 -20.81 -3.11 3.45
C VAL A 239 -21.62 -1.88 3.05
N ASP A 240 -21.39 -0.77 3.76
CA ASP A 240 -21.80 0.55 3.30
C ASP A 240 -20.70 1.11 2.36
N ALA A 241 -20.94 1.00 1.06
CA ALA A 241 -20.01 1.45 0.03
C ALA A 241 -19.74 2.96 0.03
N THR A 242 -20.50 3.76 0.78
CA THR A 242 -20.27 5.20 0.95
C THR A 242 -19.26 5.51 2.06
N ARG A 243 -18.92 4.51 2.90
CA ARG A 243 -18.04 4.62 4.07
C ARG A 243 -16.89 3.63 4.00
N VAL A 244 -16.08 3.74 2.92
CA VAL A 244 -14.95 2.84 2.67
C VAL A 244 -13.62 3.58 2.80
N GLY A 245 -12.68 2.97 3.50
CA GLY A 245 -11.31 3.46 3.64
C GLY A 245 -10.27 2.43 3.21
N CYS A 246 -9.00 2.83 3.24
CA CYS A 246 -7.87 1.93 3.09
C CYS A 246 -6.69 2.36 3.97
N GLY A 247 -5.83 1.42 4.30
CA GLY A 247 -4.62 1.73 5.09
C GLY A 247 -3.66 0.57 5.20
N GLY A 248 -2.43 0.89 5.57
CA GLY A 248 -1.38 -0.11 5.79
C GLY A 248 -0.01 0.49 6.07
N LEU A 249 0.92 -0.38 6.44
CA LEU A 249 2.32 -0.05 6.71
C LEU A 249 3.17 -0.29 5.47
N SER A 250 4.21 0.55 5.23
CA SER A 250 5.29 0.26 4.26
C SER A 250 4.73 0.00 2.85
N GLY A 251 4.91 -1.18 2.28
CA GLY A 251 4.26 -1.60 1.03
C GLY A 251 2.73 -1.44 1.05
N GLY A 252 2.07 -1.64 2.21
CA GLY A 252 0.66 -1.33 2.41
C GLY A 252 0.39 0.17 2.43
N GLY A 253 1.29 0.97 3.02
CA GLY A 253 1.25 2.43 2.96
C GLY A 253 1.43 2.96 1.54
N LEU A 254 2.34 2.37 0.76
CA LEU A 254 2.53 2.65 -0.66
C LEU A 254 1.24 2.44 -1.45
N ARG A 255 0.63 1.26 -1.30
CA ARG A 255 -0.63 0.91 -1.95
C ARG A 255 -1.77 1.83 -1.49
N THR A 256 -1.77 2.27 -0.22
CA THR A 256 -2.72 3.26 0.30
C THR A 256 -2.59 4.60 -0.44
N VAL A 257 -1.38 5.12 -0.61
CA VAL A 257 -1.11 6.35 -1.38
C VAL A 257 -1.61 6.21 -2.81
N TYR A 258 -1.26 5.12 -3.47
CA TYR A 258 -1.60 4.88 -4.86
C TYR A 258 -3.10 4.67 -5.09
N LEU A 259 -3.74 3.83 -4.30
CA LEU A 259 -5.16 3.57 -4.43
C LEU A 259 -5.99 4.82 -4.12
N SER A 260 -5.64 5.57 -3.08
CA SER A 260 -6.36 6.82 -2.73
C SER A 260 -6.26 7.86 -3.84
N GLY A 261 -5.10 7.99 -4.49
CA GLY A 261 -4.94 8.87 -5.64
C GLY A 261 -5.72 8.43 -6.87
N ALA A 262 -5.88 7.11 -7.05
CA ALA A 262 -6.54 6.50 -8.20
C ALA A 262 -8.07 6.43 -8.09
N ASP A 263 -8.60 6.18 -6.87
CA ASP A 263 -10.01 5.81 -6.68
C ASP A 263 -10.72 6.71 -5.67
N PRO A 264 -11.68 7.54 -6.10
CA PRO A 264 -12.39 8.49 -5.25
C PRO A 264 -13.39 7.83 -4.26
N ARG A 265 -13.62 6.51 -4.36
CA ARG A 265 -14.44 5.77 -3.39
C ARG A 265 -13.77 5.66 -2.02
N ILE A 266 -12.45 5.82 -1.95
CA ILE A 266 -11.72 5.86 -0.68
C ILE A 266 -12.03 7.17 0.04
N ARG A 267 -12.83 7.09 1.11
CA ARG A 267 -13.27 8.24 1.91
C ARG A 267 -12.32 8.61 3.03
N CYS A 268 -11.55 7.62 3.48
CA CYS A 268 -10.54 7.80 4.54
C CYS A 268 -9.34 6.90 4.27
N SER A 269 -8.15 7.44 4.40
CA SER A 269 -6.91 6.69 4.21
C SER A 269 -5.94 6.89 5.37
N CYS A 270 -5.13 5.84 5.65
CA CYS A 270 -4.04 5.90 6.61
C CYS A 270 -2.80 5.22 6.06
N ALA A 271 -1.80 6.01 5.63
CA ALA A 271 -0.51 5.52 5.15
C ALA A 271 0.54 5.59 6.26
N ALA A 272 0.99 4.44 6.75
CA ALA A 272 2.02 4.35 7.76
C ALA A 272 3.37 3.97 7.14
N GLY A 273 4.45 4.64 7.57
CA GLY A 273 5.83 4.34 7.17
C GLY A 273 6.05 4.39 5.66
N MET A 274 5.38 5.32 4.96
CA MET A 274 5.53 5.44 3.51
C MET A 274 5.13 6.83 3.01
N LEU A 275 5.73 7.87 3.58
CA LEU A 275 5.64 9.22 3.01
C LEU A 275 7.01 9.88 2.98
N THR A 276 7.41 10.29 1.79
CA THR A 276 8.58 11.10 1.48
C THR A 276 8.33 11.82 0.16
N THR A 277 9.38 12.31 -0.52
CA THR A 277 9.30 12.94 -1.84
C THR A 277 10.04 12.11 -2.90
N TRP A 278 9.78 12.36 -4.18
CA TRP A 278 10.59 11.75 -5.24
C TRP A 278 12.06 12.15 -5.17
N ARG A 279 12.36 13.32 -4.60
CA ARG A 279 13.73 13.78 -4.40
C ARG A 279 14.49 12.88 -3.42
N ASP A 280 13.84 12.43 -2.35
CA ASP A 280 14.45 11.50 -1.39
C ASP A 280 14.79 10.16 -2.05
N PHE A 281 13.85 9.60 -2.80
CA PHE A 281 14.09 8.38 -3.57
C PHE A 281 15.23 8.57 -4.58
N LEU A 282 15.22 9.68 -5.32
CA LEU A 282 16.22 9.94 -6.34
C LEU A 282 17.62 10.07 -5.78
N LEU A 283 17.82 10.86 -4.73
CA LEU A 283 19.13 11.27 -4.26
C LEU A 283 19.62 10.47 -3.06
N ASN A 284 18.73 10.04 -2.16
CA ASN A 284 19.12 9.56 -0.84
C ASN A 284 18.77 8.11 -0.58
N LYS A 285 17.60 7.62 -1.03
CA LYS A 285 17.00 6.40 -0.51
C LYS A 285 16.54 5.38 -1.55
N ALA A 286 16.91 5.52 -2.83
CA ALA A 286 16.55 4.53 -3.85
C ALA A 286 17.04 3.11 -3.50
N TYR A 287 18.20 2.98 -2.88
CA TYR A 287 18.83 1.69 -2.52
C TYR A 287 18.11 0.96 -1.37
N THR A 288 17.24 1.64 -0.61
CA THR A 288 16.46 1.04 0.48
C THR A 288 15.11 0.54 0.03
N HIS A 289 14.70 0.86 -1.20
CA HIS A 289 13.37 0.59 -1.70
C HIS A 289 13.35 -0.39 -2.88
N THR A 290 12.22 -1.06 -2.99
CA THR A 290 11.94 -2.04 -4.03
C THR A 290 11.45 -1.36 -5.32
N TRP A 291 11.45 -2.09 -6.41
CA TRP A 291 10.95 -1.62 -7.70
C TRP A 291 9.46 -1.26 -7.72
N MET A 292 8.70 -1.69 -6.71
CA MET A 292 7.24 -1.44 -6.59
C MET A 292 6.89 0.03 -6.37
N VAL A 293 7.88 0.88 -6.03
CA VAL A 293 7.66 2.31 -5.74
C VAL A 293 7.60 3.14 -7.02
N TYR A 294 8.32 2.75 -8.07
CA TYR A 294 8.68 3.69 -9.13
C TYR A 294 7.67 3.72 -10.28
N ILE A 295 7.19 4.95 -10.59
CA ILE A 295 6.33 5.25 -11.74
C ILE A 295 7.10 6.16 -12.70
N PRO A 296 7.71 5.60 -13.77
CA PRO A 296 8.55 6.36 -14.69
C PRO A 296 7.81 7.57 -15.29
N GLY A 297 8.48 8.73 -15.27
CA GLY A 297 7.98 9.97 -15.86
C GLY A 297 7.01 10.76 -14.98
N LEU A 298 6.35 10.14 -13.98
CA LEU A 298 5.42 10.83 -13.09
C LEU A 298 6.06 11.95 -12.24
N PRO A 299 7.31 11.80 -11.74
CA PRO A 299 7.94 12.84 -10.91
C PRO A 299 8.02 14.23 -11.54
N ARG A 300 7.99 14.32 -12.88
CA ARG A 300 7.95 15.62 -13.58
C ARG A 300 6.60 16.33 -13.47
N ASP A 301 5.54 15.57 -13.19
CA ASP A 301 4.16 16.06 -13.19
C ASP A 301 3.58 16.19 -11.79
N LEU A 302 3.84 15.23 -10.92
CA LEU A 302 3.37 15.19 -9.53
C LEU A 302 4.49 14.69 -8.62
N ASP A 303 4.66 15.31 -7.45
CA ASP A 303 5.49 14.71 -6.40
C ASP A 303 4.76 13.56 -5.71
N TYR A 304 5.52 12.67 -5.05
CA TYR A 304 4.98 11.47 -4.41
C TYR A 304 3.83 11.77 -3.42
N PRO A 305 3.94 12.77 -2.52
CA PRO A 305 2.84 13.16 -1.63
C PRO A 305 1.59 13.64 -2.38
N GLU A 306 1.78 14.27 -3.54
CA GLU A 306 0.66 14.81 -4.32
C GLU A 306 -0.24 13.73 -4.90
N ILE A 307 0.25 12.48 -5.03
CA ILE A 307 -0.59 11.34 -5.40
C ILE A 307 -1.67 11.11 -4.35
N LEU A 308 -1.31 11.08 -3.05
CA LEU A 308 -2.30 11.01 -1.97
C LEU A 308 -3.20 12.25 -1.95
N GLY A 309 -2.61 13.43 -2.23
CA GLY A 309 -3.32 14.71 -2.36
C GLY A 309 -4.43 14.73 -3.40
N LEU A 310 -4.37 13.87 -4.44
CA LEU A 310 -5.47 13.73 -5.42
C LEU A 310 -6.79 13.27 -4.79
N ASN A 311 -6.75 12.70 -3.59
CA ASN A 311 -7.97 12.26 -2.89
C ASN A 311 -8.69 13.39 -2.12
N VAL A 312 -8.08 14.57 -1.99
CA VAL A 312 -8.72 15.71 -1.31
C VAL A 312 -10.10 16.00 -1.90
N PRO A 313 -11.16 16.30 -1.13
CA PRO A 313 -11.20 16.53 0.31
C PRO A 313 -11.50 15.29 1.17
N ASN A 314 -11.37 14.08 0.67
CA ASN A 314 -11.50 12.89 1.52
C ASN A 314 -10.37 12.84 2.55
N ALA A 315 -10.63 12.23 3.71
CA ALA A 315 -9.70 12.27 4.83
C ALA A 315 -8.44 11.44 4.58
N ALA A 316 -7.27 11.96 4.93
CA ALA A 316 -6.00 11.26 4.85
C ALA A 316 -5.14 11.46 6.10
N MET A 317 -4.56 10.38 6.60
CA MET A 317 -3.59 10.38 7.69
C MET A 317 -2.28 9.78 7.22
N VAL A 318 -1.17 10.36 7.66
CA VAL A 318 0.17 9.85 7.44
C VAL A 318 0.87 9.68 8.77
N LEU A 319 1.45 8.50 8.99
CA LEU A 319 2.16 8.14 10.22
C LEU A 319 3.61 7.78 9.87
N ASN A 320 4.56 8.56 10.36
CA ASN A 320 5.99 8.39 10.11
C ASN A 320 6.73 8.06 11.42
N ASN A 321 7.91 7.46 11.32
CA ASN A 321 8.80 7.23 12.45
C ASN A 321 10.10 8.03 12.27
N HIS A 322 10.58 8.68 13.35
CA HIS A 322 11.78 9.55 13.28
C HIS A 322 13.05 8.78 12.95
N GLU A 323 13.18 7.55 13.41
CA GLU A 323 14.34 6.69 13.19
C GLU A 323 14.16 5.69 12.04
N ASP A 324 13.14 5.91 11.19
CA ASP A 324 12.92 5.09 10.00
C ASP A 324 14.06 5.29 8.99
N GLN A 325 14.88 4.27 8.81
CA GLN A 325 16.05 4.34 7.95
C GLN A 325 15.72 4.28 6.44
N LEU A 326 14.48 3.98 6.10
CA LEU A 326 14.03 3.92 4.71
C LEU A 326 13.89 5.31 4.06
N PHE A 327 13.80 6.36 4.88
CA PHE A 327 13.56 7.73 4.44
C PHE A 327 14.51 8.71 5.16
N THR A 328 14.62 9.92 4.63
CA THR A 328 15.25 11.02 5.37
C THR A 328 14.16 11.86 6.07
N VAL A 329 14.42 12.23 7.33
CA VAL A 329 13.46 13.04 8.12
C VAL A 329 13.08 14.33 7.41
N PRO A 330 14.02 15.14 6.85
CA PRO A 330 13.67 16.36 6.15
C PRO A 330 12.70 16.17 4.98
N GLU A 331 12.81 15.06 4.23
CA GLU A 331 11.93 14.81 3.09
C GLU A 331 10.59 14.20 3.51
N MET A 332 10.54 13.46 4.64
CA MET A 332 9.26 13.08 5.27
C MET A 332 8.49 14.30 5.76
N GLU A 333 9.15 15.23 6.43
CA GLU A 333 8.56 16.50 6.88
C GLU A 333 8.10 17.34 5.69
N ARG A 334 8.93 17.45 4.64
CA ARG A 334 8.59 18.14 3.41
C ARG A 334 7.34 17.56 2.76
N GLY A 335 7.25 16.24 2.62
CA GLY A 335 6.08 15.57 2.07
C GLY A 335 4.81 15.80 2.90
N THR A 336 4.95 15.78 4.23
CA THR A 336 3.85 16.12 5.16
C THR A 336 3.37 17.57 5.00
N ASN A 337 4.31 18.51 4.85
CA ASN A 337 4.00 19.92 4.65
C ASN A 337 3.30 20.16 3.29
N MET A 338 3.70 19.45 2.23
CA MET A 338 3.03 19.51 0.92
C MET A 338 1.56 19.10 1.04
N LEU A 339 1.27 18.01 1.74
CA LEU A 339 -0.11 17.56 1.96
C LEU A 339 -0.90 18.55 2.81
N THR A 340 -0.30 19.10 3.88
CA THR A 340 -0.90 20.15 4.70
C THR A 340 -1.30 21.35 3.85
N GLU A 341 -0.43 21.77 2.94
CA GLU A 341 -0.71 22.89 2.03
C GLU A 341 -1.84 22.55 1.05
N ILE A 342 -1.84 21.36 0.45
CA ILE A 342 -2.89 20.92 -0.49
C ILE A 342 -4.25 20.91 0.20
N TYR A 343 -4.36 20.34 1.40
CA TYR A 343 -5.61 20.27 2.14
C TYR A 343 -6.09 21.65 2.62
N ARG A 344 -5.17 22.51 3.03
CA ARG A 344 -5.50 23.91 3.38
C ARG A 344 -6.03 24.67 2.15
N ASN A 345 -5.35 24.58 1.02
CA ASN A 345 -5.75 25.25 -0.23
C ASN A 345 -7.08 24.71 -0.79
N ALA A 346 -7.40 23.46 -0.46
CA ALA A 346 -8.68 22.84 -0.80
C ALA A 346 -9.83 23.19 0.18
N GLY A 347 -9.56 23.98 1.22
CA GLY A 347 -10.55 24.35 2.24
C GLY A 347 -10.96 23.21 3.18
N ALA A 348 -10.10 22.21 3.35
CA ALA A 348 -10.36 21.00 4.17
C ALA A 348 -9.18 20.65 5.11
N PRO A 349 -8.57 21.61 5.83
CA PRO A 349 -7.36 21.35 6.61
C PRO A 349 -7.55 20.31 7.70
N GLU A 350 -8.74 20.19 8.27
CA GLU A 350 -9.09 19.20 9.31
C GLU A 350 -9.15 17.75 8.79
N ARG A 351 -9.13 17.57 7.47
CA ARG A 351 -9.18 16.27 6.80
C ARG A 351 -7.81 15.70 6.45
N PHE A 352 -6.74 16.37 6.88
CA PHE A 352 -5.39 15.84 6.81
C PHE A 352 -4.72 15.87 8.18
N GLN A 353 -3.99 14.79 8.49
CA GLN A 353 -3.12 14.72 9.66
C GLN A 353 -1.85 13.96 9.35
N GLY A 354 -0.70 14.60 9.57
CA GLY A 354 0.62 13.97 9.60
C GLY A 354 1.12 13.85 11.03
N LYS A 355 1.59 12.67 11.43
CA LYS A 355 2.17 12.42 12.76
C LYS A 355 3.53 11.75 12.64
N PHE A 356 4.41 12.08 13.60
CA PHE A 356 5.72 11.45 13.75
C PHE A 356 5.82 10.77 15.11
N TYR A 357 6.39 9.57 15.12
CA TYR A 357 6.54 8.74 16.32
C TYR A 357 8.01 8.38 16.52
N PRO A 358 8.43 8.12 17.77
CA PRO A 358 9.77 7.61 18.02
C PRO A 358 9.91 6.17 17.53
N GLY A 359 11.13 5.77 17.20
CA GLY A 359 11.52 4.42 16.86
C GLY A 359 11.64 4.15 15.37
N LEU A 360 12.00 2.90 15.07
CA LEU A 360 12.26 2.39 13.72
C LEU A 360 10.96 2.21 12.92
N HIS A 361 11.11 1.74 11.69
CA HIS A 361 10.01 1.42 10.77
C HIS A 361 9.00 0.45 11.37
N LYS A 362 7.79 0.93 11.71
CA LYS A 362 6.74 0.16 12.38
C LYS A 362 5.35 0.79 12.23
N PHE A 363 4.34 0.03 12.62
CA PHE A 363 2.98 0.46 12.83
C PHE A 363 2.48 -0.18 14.13
N ASP A 364 3.05 0.23 15.25
CA ASP A 364 2.78 -0.34 16.57
C ASP A 364 1.40 0.03 17.11
N ARG A 365 1.07 -0.47 18.31
CA ARG A 365 -0.26 -0.28 18.91
C ARG A 365 -0.63 1.19 19.12
N THR A 366 0.35 2.06 19.40
CA THR A 366 0.11 3.50 19.53
C THR A 366 -0.28 4.14 18.21
N MET A 367 0.45 3.82 17.15
CA MET A 367 0.15 4.28 15.79
C MET A 367 -1.18 3.71 15.29
N GLN A 368 -1.47 2.43 15.60
CA GLN A 368 -2.74 1.79 15.27
C GLN A 368 -3.92 2.46 15.98
N ALA A 369 -3.77 2.81 17.26
CA ALA A 369 -4.82 3.52 18.00
C ALA A 369 -5.20 4.86 17.35
N ASP A 370 -4.20 5.63 16.90
CA ASP A 370 -4.43 6.88 16.18
C ASP A 370 -5.09 6.65 14.81
N ALA A 371 -4.63 5.64 14.07
CA ALA A 371 -5.22 5.27 12.79
C ALA A 371 -6.69 4.81 12.95
N PHE A 372 -6.98 4.02 13.97
CA PHE A 372 -8.35 3.55 14.23
C PHE A 372 -9.27 4.70 14.64
N ALA A 373 -8.79 5.62 15.49
CA ALA A 373 -9.55 6.83 15.84
C ALA A 373 -9.81 7.71 14.60
N TRP A 374 -8.87 7.75 13.65
CA TRP A 374 -9.03 8.46 12.38
C TRP A 374 -10.09 7.82 11.50
N PHE A 375 -10.08 6.50 11.35
CA PHE A 375 -11.15 5.77 10.65
C PHE A 375 -12.51 5.96 11.34
N ASP A 376 -12.57 5.87 12.67
CA ASP A 376 -13.82 6.09 13.42
C ASP A 376 -14.39 7.49 13.16
N LYS A 377 -13.54 8.52 13.19
CA LYS A 377 -13.95 9.90 12.93
C LYS A 377 -14.56 10.11 11.54
N TRP A 378 -14.05 9.43 10.52
CA TRP A 378 -14.40 9.76 9.13
C TRP A 378 -15.28 8.71 8.42
N LEU A 379 -15.39 7.51 8.98
CA LEU A 379 -16.18 6.43 8.40
C LEU A 379 -17.37 6.01 9.28
N ARG A 380 -17.41 6.41 10.56
CA ARG A 380 -18.51 6.04 11.47
C ARG A 380 -19.36 7.24 11.90
N ALA A 381 -18.87 8.45 11.67
CA ALA A 381 -19.60 9.69 11.95
C ALA A 381 -20.78 9.89 11.00
#